data_54f1ed209b450f0fd065b1e58fdc8d8c
#
_entry.id   54f1ed209b450f0fd065b1e58fdc8d8c
#
_cell.length_a   1.000
_cell.length_b   1.000
_cell.length_c   1.000
_cell.angle_alpha   90.00
_cell.angle_beta   90.00
_cell.angle_gamma   90.00
#
_symmetry.space_group_name_H-M   'P 1'
#
loop_
_entity.id
_entity.type
_entity.pdbx_description
1 polymer ?
#
loop_
_entity_poly.entity_id
_entity_poly.type
_entity_poly.pdbx_seq_one_letter_code
_entity_poly.pdbx_strand_id
1 'polypeptide(L)'
;MPLIRVHNFSISLDGFGSGEPQSLEAPFGHAGERLHEWMFATSFWDPEAGQRGVDAVFAARHEVGFGAEIMGANKFGPPGWQDDPDWQGWWGDEPPFHTPTYVLTHRPRPPLEMQGGTTFHFLDASPAEALAVAQDAAGDLDVRLGGGASSIRSFVAAGLVDHLHLVVVPIVLGRGTRIWDGLDGVESTFDIESVSSPSGVVHLTLTRRSST
;
A
#
# COMPACT_ATOMS: atom_id res chain seq x y z
N MET A 1 10.32 -5.41 18.27
CA MET A 1 8.99 -4.82 18.04
C MET A 1 8.62 -5.12 16.60
N PRO A 2 7.35 -5.44 16.31
CA PRO A 2 6.86 -5.56 14.94
C PRO A 2 7.22 -4.34 14.10
N LEU A 3 7.66 -4.56 12.86
CA LEU A 3 8.00 -3.48 11.93
C LEU A 3 6.73 -3.00 11.20
N ILE A 4 6.73 -1.73 10.80
CA ILE A 4 5.77 -1.25 9.81
C ILE A 4 6.41 -1.22 8.43
N ARG A 5 5.81 -1.97 7.50
CA ARG A 5 6.36 -2.19 6.17
C ARG A 5 5.38 -1.82 5.06
N VAL A 6 5.89 -1.12 4.05
CA VAL A 6 5.23 -0.91 2.76
C VAL A 6 5.89 -1.80 1.74
N HIS A 7 5.10 -2.57 0.99
CA HIS A 7 5.60 -3.41 -0.10
C HIS A 7 4.89 -3.11 -1.42
N ASN A 8 5.63 -3.21 -2.51
CA ASN A 8 5.11 -3.14 -3.88
C ASN A 8 4.33 -1.86 -4.20
N PHE A 9 4.66 -0.74 -3.54
CA PHE A 9 3.96 0.50 -3.81
C PHE A 9 4.52 1.15 -5.07
N SER A 10 3.73 1.08 -6.14
CA SER A 10 4.11 1.61 -7.45
C SER A 10 3.93 3.13 -7.53
N ILE A 11 4.93 3.78 -8.11
CA ILE A 11 4.90 5.21 -8.44
C ILE A 11 5.37 5.45 -9.87
N SER A 12 4.86 6.50 -10.50
CA SER A 12 5.37 6.98 -11.79
C SER A 12 6.74 7.68 -11.63
N LEU A 13 7.42 7.94 -12.74
CA LEU A 13 8.68 8.72 -12.75
C LEU A 13 8.54 10.10 -12.09
N ASP A 14 7.37 10.71 -12.20
CA ASP A 14 7.04 12.01 -11.60
C ASP A 14 6.40 11.89 -10.21
N GLY A 15 6.45 10.68 -9.57
CA GLY A 15 6.18 10.43 -8.16
C GLY A 15 4.71 10.24 -7.77
N PHE A 16 3.81 9.99 -8.72
CA PHE A 16 2.40 9.74 -8.43
C PHE A 16 2.14 8.24 -8.18
N GLY A 17 1.48 7.94 -7.06
CA GLY A 17 1.03 6.58 -6.71
C GLY A 17 -0.38 6.25 -7.20
N SER A 18 -1.12 7.23 -7.70
CA SER A 18 -2.39 7.06 -8.40
C SER A 18 -2.64 8.25 -9.31
N GLY A 19 -3.39 8.03 -10.39
CA GLY A 19 -3.95 9.10 -11.22
C GLY A 19 -5.24 9.69 -10.64
N GLU A 20 -5.88 10.60 -11.39
CA GLU A 20 -7.14 11.26 -11.05
C GLU A 20 -7.99 11.54 -12.31
N PRO A 21 -9.33 11.69 -12.19
CA PRO A 21 -10.10 11.37 -10.99
C PRO A 21 -10.21 9.85 -10.78
N GLN A 22 -10.25 9.42 -9.49
CA GLN A 22 -10.60 8.04 -9.15
C GLN A 22 -12.13 7.90 -9.16
N SER A 23 -12.63 6.78 -9.66
CA SER A 23 -14.05 6.43 -9.67
C SER A 23 -14.23 4.91 -9.55
N LEU A 24 -15.48 4.44 -9.54
CA LEU A 24 -15.77 3.00 -9.54
C LEU A 24 -15.23 2.31 -10.80
N GLU A 25 -15.32 2.95 -11.96
CA GLU A 25 -14.85 2.43 -13.26
C GLU A 25 -13.34 2.67 -13.48
N ALA A 26 -12.75 3.58 -12.72
CA ALA A 26 -11.35 3.96 -12.82
C ALA A 26 -10.70 4.06 -11.42
N PRO A 27 -10.48 2.94 -10.71
CA PRO A 27 -9.98 2.93 -9.33
C PRO A 27 -8.58 3.58 -9.19
N PHE A 28 -7.80 3.58 -10.26
CA PHE A 28 -6.48 4.25 -10.31
C PHE A 28 -6.51 5.56 -11.12
N GLY A 29 -7.72 6.11 -11.39
CA GLY A 29 -7.90 7.29 -12.23
C GLY A 29 -7.35 7.06 -13.64
N HIS A 30 -6.88 8.13 -14.31
CA HIS A 30 -6.30 8.05 -15.66
C HIS A 30 -5.00 7.24 -15.75
N ALA A 31 -4.41 6.82 -14.63
CA ALA A 31 -3.29 5.89 -14.64
C ALA A 31 -3.69 4.53 -15.21
N GLY A 32 -4.96 4.11 -14.98
CA GLY A 32 -5.38 2.76 -15.28
C GLY A 32 -4.48 1.74 -14.59
N GLU A 33 -4.26 0.62 -15.23
CA GLU A 33 -3.42 -0.44 -14.69
C GLU A 33 -1.91 -0.21 -14.88
N ARG A 34 -1.49 0.81 -15.62
CA ARG A 34 -0.08 1.05 -16.02
C ARG A 34 0.92 1.06 -14.86
N LEU A 35 0.49 1.46 -13.65
CA LEU A 35 1.35 1.41 -12.46
C LEU A 35 1.55 -0.02 -11.94
N HIS A 36 0.70 -0.98 -12.32
CA HIS A 36 0.68 -2.34 -11.77
C HIS A 36 0.96 -3.44 -12.80
N GLU A 37 1.06 -3.11 -14.10
CA GLU A 37 1.34 -4.06 -15.18
C GLU A 37 2.58 -4.92 -14.91
N TRP A 38 3.63 -4.34 -14.31
CA TRP A 38 4.84 -5.07 -13.93
C TRP A 38 4.55 -6.23 -12.98
N MET A 39 3.62 -6.05 -12.03
CA MET A 39 3.24 -7.07 -11.04
C MET A 39 2.29 -8.11 -11.64
N PHE A 40 1.33 -7.68 -12.44
CA PHE A 40 0.39 -8.57 -13.13
C PHE A 40 1.08 -9.50 -14.12
N ALA A 41 2.21 -9.10 -14.67
CA ALA A 41 3.04 -9.92 -15.57
C ALA A 41 3.86 -10.99 -14.83
N THR A 42 3.88 -11.02 -13.49
CA THR A 42 4.72 -11.96 -12.71
C THR A 42 4.03 -13.29 -12.44
N SER A 43 4.83 -14.32 -12.18
CA SER A 43 4.36 -15.61 -11.69
C SER A 43 3.76 -15.58 -10.28
N PHE A 44 3.89 -14.48 -9.56
CA PHE A 44 3.16 -14.24 -8.31
C PHE A 44 1.67 -14.01 -8.59
N TRP A 45 1.34 -13.26 -9.65
CA TRP A 45 -0.04 -12.97 -10.04
C TRP A 45 -0.65 -14.08 -10.90
N ASP A 46 0.11 -14.59 -11.86
CA ASP A 46 -0.26 -15.73 -12.72
C ASP A 46 0.79 -16.83 -12.56
N PRO A 47 0.57 -17.82 -11.68
CA PRO A 47 1.53 -18.90 -11.43
C PRO A 47 1.85 -19.77 -12.66
N GLU A 48 0.96 -19.84 -13.65
CA GLU A 48 1.11 -20.69 -14.83
C GLU A 48 1.85 -19.97 -15.97
N ALA A 49 1.44 -18.75 -16.29
CA ALA A 49 1.94 -18.01 -17.45
C ALA A 49 2.84 -16.81 -17.10
N GLY A 50 2.86 -16.37 -15.84
CA GLY A 50 3.59 -15.18 -15.42
C GLY A 50 5.11 -15.35 -15.42
N GLN A 51 5.81 -14.23 -15.61
CA GLN A 51 7.26 -14.17 -15.66
C GLN A 51 7.86 -14.43 -14.27
N ARG A 52 8.96 -15.22 -14.27
CA ARG A 52 9.80 -15.42 -13.08
C ARG A 52 11.00 -14.48 -13.16
N GLY A 53 11.51 -14.03 -12.00
CA GLY A 53 12.66 -13.13 -11.94
C GLY A 53 12.55 -12.12 -10.81
N VAL A 54 13.24 -11.00 -10.98
CA VAL A 54 13.35 -9.94 -9.95
C VAL A 54 11.97 -9.46 -9.49
N ASP A 55 11.09 -9.14 -10.44
CA ASP A 55 9.74 -8.63 -10.15
C ASP A 55 8.91 -9.63 -9.36
N ALA A 56 8.94 -10.91 -9.74
CA ALA A 56 8.20 -11.96 -9.03
C ALA A 56 8.72 -12.16 -7.59
N VAL A 57 10.03 -12.05 -7.38
CA VAL A 57 10.64 -12.13 -6.03
C VAL A 57 10.18 -10.97 -5.16
N PHE A 58 10.14 -9.75 -5.70
CA PHE A 58 9.64 -8.60 -4.95
C PHE A 58 8.13 -8.68 -4.73
N ALA A 59 7.36 -9.06 -5.75
CA ALA A 59 5.92 -9.21 -5.64
C ALA A 59 5.52 -10.18 -4.51
N ALA A 60 6.18 -11.33 -4.40
CA ALA A 60 5.89 -12.35 -3.40
C ALA A 60 6.15 -11.91 -1.93
N ARG A 61 7.00 -10.90 -1.71
CA ARG A 61 7.31 -10.42 -0.34
C ARG A 61 6.14 -9.73 0.35
N HIS A 62 5.13 -9.32 -0.40
CA HIS A 62 4.04 -8.50 0.11
C HIS A 62 3.05 -9.27 0.99
N GLU A 63 3.05 -10.59 0.94
CA GLU A 63 2.11 -11.43 1.70
C GLU A 63 2.73 -12.10 2.93
N VAL A 64 4.03 -11.90 3.17
CA VAL A 64 4.76 -12.69 4.16
C VAL A 64 5.02 -11.94 5.45
N GLY A 65 4.58 -12.52 6.58
CA GLY A 65 4.97 -12.08 7.92
C GLY A 65 4.17 -10.91 8.48
N PHE A 66 2.94 -10.71 8.01
CA PHE A 66 2.04 -9.68 8.51
C PHE A 66 0.93 -10.26 9.40
N GLY A 67 0.66 -9.58 10.52
CA GLY A 67 -0.44 -9.88 11.43
C GLY A 67 -1.59 -8.88 11.36
N ALA A 68 -1.37 -7.72 10.74
CA ALA A 68 -2.39 -6.70 10.50
C ALA A 68 -2.06 -5.85 9.28
N GLU A 69 -3.07 -5.19 8.73
CA GLU A 69 -2.92 -4.20 7.66
C GLU A 69 -3.52 -2.85 8.03
N ILE A 70 -2.91 -1.76 7.55
CA ILE A 70 -3.48 -0.41 7.56
C ILE A 70 -3.60 0.08 6.13
N MET A 71 -4.74 0.70 5.78
CA MET A 71 -4.94 1.34 4.49
C MET A 71 -5.76 2.62 4.59
N GLY A 72 -5.62 3.50 3.62
CA GLY A 72 -6.45 4.69 3.52
C GLY A 72 -7.81 4.41 2.88
N ALA A 73 -8.79 5.27 3.16
CA ALA A 73 -10.15 5.17 2.64
C ALA A 73 -10.20 5.03 1.11
N ASN A 74 -9.34 5.75 0.37
CA ASN A 74 -9.32 5.70 -1.10
C ASN A 74 -8.72 4.40 -1.69
N LYS A 75 -8.03 3.58 -0.85
CA LYS A 75 -7.66 2.22 -1.23
C LYS A 75 -8.81 1.25 -0.99
N PHE A 76 -9.65 1.49 0.00
CA PHE A 76 -10.79 0.63 0.32
C PHE A 76 -11.94 0.80 -0.68
N GLY A 77 -12.18 2.01 -1.19
CA GLY A 77 -13.27 2.26 -2.11
C GLY A 77 -13.13 3.57 -2.91
N PRO A 78 -13.99 3.78 -3.92
CA PRO A 78 -14.02 5.00 -4.71
C PRO A 78 -14.47 6.20 -3.85
N PRO A 79 -14.23 7.44 -4.29
CA PRO A 79 -14.77 8.60 -3.59
C PRO A 79 -16.29 8.46 -3.36
N GLY A 80 -16.72 8.68 -2.11
CA GLY A 80 -18.13 8.57 -1.71
C GLY A 80 -18.60 7.17 -1.31
N TRP A 81 -17.74 6.15 -1.28
CA TRP A 81 -18.10 4.81 -0.82
C TRP A 81 -18.74 4.79 0.58
N GLN A 82 -18.43 5.77 1.42
CA GLN A 82 -19.01 5.90 2.77
C GLN A 82 -20.52 6.18 2.77
N ASP A 83 -21.08 6.60 1.65
CA ASP A 83 -22.52 6.84 1.48
C ASP A 83 -23.26 5.57 1.04
N ASP A 84 -22.54 4.53 0.65
CA ASP A 84 -23.06 3.21 0.33
C ASP A 84 -22.82 2.24 1.51
N PRO A 85 -23.85 1.90 2.31
CA PRO A 85 -23.72 0.99 3.43
C PRO A 85 -23.38 -0.45 3.01
N ASP A 86 -23.66 -0.82 1.76
CA ASP A 86 -23.44 -2.16 1.22
C ASP A 86 -22.05 -2.29 0.57
N TRP A 87 -21.27 -1.21 0.47
CA TRP A 87 -19.92 -1.26 -0.07
C TRP A 87 -18.99 -2.09 0.82
N GLN A 88 -18.38 -3.15 0.25
CA GLN A 88 -17.53 -4.12 0.97
C GLN A 88 -16.04 -4.06 0.57
N GLY A 89 -15.63 -3.07 -0.21
CA GLY A 89 -14.29 -3.00 -0.78
C GLY A 89 -14.23 -3.54 -2.20
N TRP A 90 -13.03 -3.53 -2.78
CA TRP A 90 -12.80 -3.91 -4.18
C TRP A 90 -12.65 -5.42 -4.39
N TRP A 91 -12.48 -6.21 -3.33
CA TRP A 91 -11.95 -7.60 -3.39
C TRP A 91 -13.03 -8.68 -3.33
N GLY A 92 -14.32 -8.32 -3.38
CA GLY A 92 -15.42 -9.28 -3.25
C GLY A 92 -15.49 -9.93 -1.85
N ASP A 93 -16.05 -11.13 -1.79
CA ASP A 93 -16.41 -11.78 -0.52
C ASP A 93 -15.20 -12.28 0.30
N GLU A 94 -14.08 -12.58 -0.36
CA GLU A 94 -12.85 -13.10 0.25
C GLU A 94 -11.64 -12.20 -0.09
N PRO A 95 -11.46 -11.08 0.63
CA PRO A 95 -10.30 -10.20 0.45
C PRO A 95 -8.98 -10.90 0.82
N PRO A 96 -7.87 -10.63 0.10
CA PRO A 96 -6.61 -11.37 0.21
C PRO A 96 -5.77 -11.00 1.44
N PHE A 97 -6.34 -10.35 2.45
CA PHE A 97 -5.57 -9.89 3.62
C PHE A 97 -5.47 -10.94 4.71
N HIS A 98 -6.56 -11.68 4.97
CA HIS A 98 -6.66 -12.75 5.98
C HIS A 98 -6.22 -12.32 7.39
N THR A 99 -6.27 -11.02 7.68
CA THR A 99 -5.85 -10.38 8.95
C THR A 99 -6.81 -9.24 9.30
N PRO A 100 -6.79 -8.73 10.55
CA PRO A 100 -7.40 -7.45 10.86
C PRO A 100 -6.85 -6.34 9.97
N THR A 101 -7.74 -5.61 9.29
CA THR A 101 -7.41 -4.59 8.31
C THR A 101 -8.05 -3.27 8.71
N TYR A 102 -7.23 -2.26 9.00
CA TYR A 102 -7.66 -0.97 9.50
C TYR A 102 -7.75 0.06 8.38
N VAL A 103 -8.97 0.52 8.09
CA VAL A 103 -9.26 1.52 7.07
C VAL A 103 -9.34 2.89 7.73
N LEU A 104 -8.41 3.79 7.39
CA LEU A 104 -8.38 5.16 7.92
C LEU A 104 -9.40 6.02 7.19
N THR A 105 -10.39 6.53 7.92
CA THR A 105 -11.49 7.34 7.38
C THR A 105 -12.05 8.28 8.45
N HIS A 106 -12.45 9.49 8.06
CA HIS A 106 -13.15 10.43 8.94
C HIS A 106 -14.65 10.10 9.14
N ARG A 107 -15.11 9.01 8.53
CA ARG A 107 -16.51 8.53 8.64
C ARG A 107 -16.48 7.05 9.01
N PRO A 108 -16.16 6.71 10.29
CA PRO A 108 -16.10 5.33 10.74
C PRO A 108 -17.48 4.69 10.71
N ARG A 109 -17.50 3.38 10.52
CA ARG A 109 -18.69 2.53 10.57
C ARG A 109 -18.37 1.24 11.34
N PRO A 110 -19.38 0.40 11.69
CA PRO A 110 -19.14 -0.89 12.33
C PRO A 110 -18.15 -1.76 11.53
N PRO A 111 -17.37 -2.62 12.20
CA PRO A 111 -16.50 -3.57 11.53
C PRO A 111 -17.24 -4.44 10.52
N LEU A 112 -16.55 -4.84 9.46
CA LEU A 112 -17.05 -5.70 8.40
C LEU A 112 -16.24 -6.99 8.38
N GLU A 113 -16.85 -8.09 8.78
CA GLU A 113 -16.26 -9.43 8.73
C GLU A 113 -16.44 -10.02 7.33
N MET A 114 -15.33 -10.48 6.73
CA MET A 114 -15.31 -11.07 5.40
C MET A 114 -14.92 -12.54 5.48
N GLN A 115 -15.16 -13.27 4.39
CA GLN A 115 -14.66 -14.64 4.27
C GLN A 115 -13.13 -14.67 4.29
N GLY A 116 -12.54 -15.83 4.61
CA GLY A 116 -11.09 -16.00 4.62
C GLY A 116 -10.35 -15.33 5.80
N GLY A 117 -11.08 -14.73 6.78
CA GLY A 117 -10.49 -14.19 8.01
C GLY A 117 -10.08 -12.73 7.95
N THR A 118 -10.40 -12.00 6.88
CA THR A 118 -10.25 -10.54 6.85
C THR A 118 -11.38 -9.89 7.63
N THR A 119 -11.05 -8.95 8.53
CA THR A 119 -12.02 -8.05 9.17
C THR A 119 -11.60 -6.61 8.93
N PHE A 120 -12.44 -5.83 8.25
CA PHE A 120 -12.21 -4.41 8.09
C PHE A 120 -12.70 -3.64 9.31
N HIS A 121 -11.81 -2.86 9.93
CA HIS A 121 -12.09 -1.93 11.01
C HIS A 121 -11.94 -0.50 10.48
N PHE A 122 -12.89 0.38 10.75
CA PHE A 122 -12.91 1.74 10.22
C PHE A 122 -12.54 2.73 11.31
N LEU A 123 -11.41 3.44 11.18
CA LEU A 123 -10.85 4.29 12.22
C LEU A 123 -10.74 5.74 11.76
N ASP A 124 -11.20 6.66 12.61
CA ASP A 124 -10.79 8.07 12.56
C ASP A 124 -9.68 8.27 13.58
N ALA A 125 -8.44 8.10 13.13
CA ALA A 125 -7.25 8.05 13.97
C ALA A 125 -6.04 8.68 13.27
N SER A 126 -5.14 9.22 14.06
CA SER A 126 -3.82 9.62 13.58
C SER A 126 -2.98 8.39 13.17
N PRO A 127 -1.90 8.57 12.38
CA PRO A 127 -1.00 7.48 12.04
C PRO A 127 -0.46 6.72 13.25
N ALA A 128 -0.10 7.41 14.32
CA ALA A 128 0.44 6.78 15.52
C ALA A 128 -0.59 5.95 16.30
N GLU A 129 -1.82 6.46 16.42
CA GLU A 129 -2.93 5.74 17.06
C GLU A 129 -3.33 4.50 16.26
N ALA A 130 -3.45 4.64 14.94
CA ALA A 130 -3.76 3.52 14.05
C ALA A 130 -2.68 2.43 14.09
N LEU A 131 -1.40 2.85 14.13
CA LEU A 131 -0.28 1.91 14.25
C LEU A 131 -0.33 1.16 15.59
N ALA A 132 -0.59 1.84 16.70
CA ALA A 132 -0.67 1.20 18.00
C ALA A 132 -1.76 0.10 18.05
N VAL A 133 -2.94 0.39 17.50
CA VAL A 133 -4.03 -0.59 17.40
C VAL A 133 -3.67 -1.77 16.49
N ALA A 134 -3.03 -1.49 15.35
CA ALA A 134 -2.63 -2.53 14.40
C ALA A 134 -1.51 -3.43 14.96
N GLN A 135 -0.54 -2.86 15.69
CA GLN A 135 0.53 -3.62 16.34
C GLN A 135 0.01 -4.52 17.44
N ASP A 136 -0.95 -4.06 18.25
CA ASP A 136 -1.60 -4.89 19.28
C ASP A 136 -2.29 -6.11 18.62
N ALA A 137 -3.00 -5.90 17.53
CA ALA A 137 -3.65 -6.99 16.78
C ALA A 137 -2.66 -7.90 16.05
N ALA A 138 -1.54 -7.39 15.56
CA ALA A 138 -0.54 -8.15 14.83
C ALA A 138 0.28 -9.08 15.74
N GLY A 139 0.33 -8.81 17.05
CA GLY A 139 1.15 -9.56 18.00
C GLY A 139 2.64 -9.45 17.68
N ASP A 140 3.29 -10.57 17.43
CA ASP A 140 4.72 -10.63 17.08
C ASP A 140 5.01 -10.45 15.58
N LEU A 141 3.97 -10.37 14.74
CA LEU A 141 4.09 -10.18 13.30
C LEU A 141 4.12 -8.69 12.93
N ASP A 142 4.62 -8.39 11.73
CA ASP A 142 4.71 -7.03 11.25
C ASP A 142 3.34 -6.45 10.83
N VAL A 143 3.28 -5.13 10.75
CA VAL A 143 2.11 -4.41 10.21
C VAL A 143 2.39 -4.01 8.78
N ARG A 144 1.48 -4.36 7.85
CA ARG A 144 1.54 -3.89 6.47
C ARG A 144 0.81 -2.55 6.33
N LEU A 145 1.51 -1.53 5.83
CA LEU A 145 0.88 -0.29 5.36
C LEU A 145 0.63 -0.43 3.85
N GLY A 146 -0.60 -0.80 3.51
CA GLY A 146 -0.96 -1.18 2.14
C GLY A 146 -1.22 -0.03 1.16
N GLY A 147 -1.23 1.22 1.64
CA GLY A 147 -1.45 2.39 0.78
C GLY A 147 -2.79 3.11 1.07
N GLY A 148 -3.36 4.09 0.30
CA GLY A 148 -2.77 4.77 -0.86
C GLY A 148 -1.66 5.77 -0.55
N ALA A 149 -1.26 6.54 -1.56
CA ALA A 149 -0.13 7.47 -1.50
C ALA A 149 -0.22 8.47 -0.33
N SER A 150 -1.37 9.06 -0.07
CA SER A 150 -1.57 10.00 1.03
C SER A 150 -1.40 9.34 2.41
N SER A 151 -1.86 8.10 2.58
CA SER A 151 -1.68 7.35 3.83
C SER A 151 -0.21 7.02 4.06
N ILE A 152 0.49 6.49 3.04
CA ILE A 152 1.94 6.22 3.14
C ILE A 152 2.69 7.51 3.49
N ARG A 153 2.39 8.62 2.80
CA ARG A 153 3.00 9.92 3.06
C ARG A 153 2.82 10.36 4.52
N SER A 154 1.62 10.23 5.09
CA SER A 154 1.36 10.63 6.48
C SER A 154 2.14 9.78 7.50
N PHE A 155 2.29 8.49 7.27
CA PHE A 155 3.10 7.60 8.12
C PHE A 155 4.59 7.86 7.98
N VAL A 156 5.08 8.14 6.77
CA VAL A 156 6.48 8.53 6.53
C VAL A 156 6.77 9.87 7.19
N ALA A 157 5.89 10.87 7.06
CA ALA A 157 6.00 12.17 7.73
C ALA A 157 6.07 12.05 9.26
N ALA A 158 5.31 11.11 9.82
CA ALA A 158 5.31 10.83 11.26
C ALA A 158 6.53 10.01 11.73
N GLY A 159 7.42 9.60 10.82
CA GLY A 159 8.59 8.78 11.15
C GLY A 159 8.26 7.35 11.56
N LEU A 160 7.13 6.81 11.14
CA LEU A 160 6.62 5.51 11.61
C LEU A 160 6.96 4.32 10.69
N VAL A 161 7.40 4.57 9.46
CA VAL A 161 7.70 3.50 8.49
C VAL A 161 9.12 2.99 8.65
N ASP A 162 9.28 1.69 8.87
CA ASP A 162 10.60 1.04 9.02
C ASP A 162 11.16 0.55 7.69
N HIS A 163 10.29 0.05 6.81
CA HIS A 163 10.67 -0.47 5.51
C HIS A 163 9.69 0.02 4.44
N LEU A 164 10.22 0.68 3.41
CA LEU A 164 9.44 1.21 2.30
C LEU A 164 9.99 0.67 0.98
N HIS A 165 9.25 -0.26 0.37
CA HIS A 165 9.57 -0.74 -0.96
C HIS A 165 8.68 -0.05 -1.99
N LEU A 166 9.31 0.77 -2.82
CA LEU A 166 8.71 1.46 -3.95
C LEU A 166 9.10 0.80 -5.26
N VAL A 167 8.18 0.83 -6.22
CA VAL A 167 8.43 0.41 -7.59
C VAL A 167 8.26 1.62 -8.50
N VAL A 168 9.36 2.12 -9.02
CA VAL A 168 9.36 3.23 -9.98
C VAL A 168 9.07 2.69 -11.36
N VAL A 169 7.87 2.96 -11.84
CA VAL A 169 7.40 2.55 -13.16
C VAL A 169 7.76 3.62 -14.18
N PRO A 170 8.32 3.26 -15.37
CA PRO A 170 8.84 4.23 -16.35
C PRO A 170 7.74 4.94 -17.17
N ILE A 171 6.75 5.51 -16.46
CA ILE A 171 5.65 6.31 -17.01
C ILE A 171 5.59 7.69 -16.35
N VAL A 172 4.97 8.64 -17.02
CA VAL A 172 4.67 9.97 -16.49
C VAL A 172 3.15 10.13 -16.42
N LEU A 173 2.63 10.52 -15.26
CA LEU A 173 1.20 10.74 -15.04
C LEU A 173 0.81 12.22 -15.12
N GLY A 174 1.66 13.12 -14.68
CA GLY A 174 1.43 14.57 -14.73
C GLY A 174 0.45 15.11 -13.68
N ARG A 175 -0.46 14.27 -13.17
CA ARG A 175 -1.44 14.62 -12.12
C ARG A 175 -1.88 13.40 -11.32
N GLY A 176 -2.41 13.62 -10.11
CA GLY A 176 -2.82 12.58 -9.18
C GLY A 176 -2.30 12.80 -7.77
N THR A 177 -2.12 11.72 -6.99
CA THR A 177 -1.61 11.81 -5.63
C THR A 177 -0.14 11.43 -5.56
N ARG A 178 0.72 12.39 -5.21
CA ARG A 178 2.16 12.17 -5.01
C ARG A 178 2.46 11.63 -3.62
N ILE A 179 3.48 10.76 -3.54
CA ILE A 179 3.94 10.21 -2.25
C ILE A 179 4.86 11.21 -1.49
N TRP A 180 5.60 12.06 -2.19
CA TRP A 180 6.69 12.85 -1.61
C TRP A 180 6.34 14.29 -1.25
N ASP A 181 5.11 14.75 -1.51
CA ASP A 181 4.73 16.13 -1.25
C ASP A 181 4.89 16.48 0.24
N GLY A 182 5.71 17.51 0.53
CA GLY A 182 5.98 17.98 1.89
C GLY A 182 6.92 17.08 2.70
N LEU A 183 7.68 16.20 2.07
CA LEU A 183 8.65 15.30 2.72
C LEU A 183 10.10 15.64 2.37
N ASP A 184 10.44 16.92 2.28
CA ASP A 184 11.78 17.37 1.93
C ASP A 184 12.84 16.80 2.88
N GLY A 185 13.88 16.14 2.31
CA GLY A 185 15.00 15.57 3.06
C GLY A 185 14.70 14.27 3.80
N VAL A 186 13.50 13.70 3.68
CA VAL A 186 13.12 12.46 4.37
C VAL A 186 14.01 11.27 3.99
N GLU A 187 14.55 11.26 2.77
CA GLU A 187 15.46 10.22 2.27
C GLU A 187 16.71 10.06 3.15
N SER A 188 17.14 11.12 3.83
CA SER A 188 18.29 11.08 4.73
C SER A 188 18.09 10.18 5.95
N THR A 189 16.84 9.84 6.27
CA THR A 189 16.49 8.96 7.40
C THR A 189 16.51 7.48 7.02
N PHE A 190 16.80 7.15 5.75
CA PHE A 190 16.79 5.78 5.24
C PHE A 190 18.15 5.41 4.62
N ASP A 191 18.48 4.13 4.69
CA ASP A 191 19.43 3.50 3.76
C ASP A 191 18.63 3.05 2.53
N ILE A 192 19.16 3.37 1.33
CA ILE A 192 18.43 3.18 0.08
C ILE A 192 19.20 2.22 -0.82
N GLU A 193 18.53 1.17 -1.26
CA GLU A 193 19.02 0.22 -2.25
C GLU A 193 18.14 0.25 -3.48
N SER A 194 18.71 -0.02 -4.66
CA SER A 194 17.98 -0.07 -5.92
C SER A 194 18.31 -1.31 -6.73
N VAL A 195 17.28 -1.88 -7.37
CA VAL A 195 17.43 -3.02 -8.30
C VAL A 195 16.62 -2.72 -9.55
N SER A 196 17.28 -2.68 -10.69
CA SER A 196 16.62 -2.56 -12.00
C SER A 196 16.10 -3.92 -12.46
N SER A 197 14.92 -3.92 -13.07
CA SER A 197 14.32 -5.12 -13.65
C SER A 197 14.30 -5.08 -15.17
N PRO A 198 14.34 -6.24 -15.86
CA PRO A 198 14.14 -6.34 -17.32
C PRO A 198 12.78 -5.80 -17.79
N SER A 199 11.76 -5.73 -16.93
CA SER A 199 10.47 -5.08 -17.24
C SER A 199 10.57 -3.56 -17.40
N GLY A 200 11.71 -2.96 -17.04
CA GLY A 200 11.95 -1.53 -17.09
C GLY A 200 11.64 -0.79 -15.78
N VAL A 201 11.06 -1.46 -14.78
CA VAL A 201 10.84 -0.85 -13.47
C VAL A 201 12.12 -0.85 -12.63
N VAL A 202 12.17 0.05 -11.65
CA VAL A 202 13.23 0.08 -10.63
C VAL A 202 12.60 -0.15 -9.26
N HIS A 203 13.05 -1.19 -8.57
CA HIS A 203 12.70 -1.44 -7.18
C HIS A 203 13.62 -0.61 -6.27
N LEU A 204 13.04 0.24 -5.44
CA LEU A 204 13.73 1.01 -4.40
C LEU A 204 13.32 0.46 -3.04
N THR A 205 14.30 0.02 -2.27
CA THR A 205 14.10 -0.40 -0.88
C THR A 205 14.71 0.64 0.05
N LEU A 206 13.88 1.26 0.86
CA LEU A 206 14.29 2.23 1.87
C LEU A 206 14.12 1.59 3.24
N THR A 207 15.21 1.40 3.96
CA THR A 207 15.21 0.84 5.32
C THR A 207 15.59 1.94 6.31
N ARG A 208 14.76 2.15 7.33
CA ARG A 208 15.00 3.20 8.31
C ARG A 208 16.31 2.97 9.04
N ARG A 209 17.13 4.03 9.13
CA ARG A 209 18.37 4.01 9.89
C ARG A 209 18.09 3.86 11.38
N SER A 210 18.82 2.99 12.06
CA SER A 210 18.80 2.93 13.52
C SER A 210 19.31 4.26 14.08
N SER A 211 18.57 4.83 15.03
CA SER A 211 19.07 6.00 15.78
C SER A 211 20.30 5.56 16.56
N THR A 212 21.43 6.15 16.27
CA THR A 212 22.70 5.96 16.99
C THR A 212 22.62 6.68 18.32
#